data_f5bf8c7d6d43b3b85e37fce130631695
#
_entry.id   f5bf8c7d6d43b3b85e37fce130631695
#
_cell.length_a   1.000
_cell.length_b   1.000
_cell.length_c   1.000
_cell.angle_alpha   90.00
_cell.angle_beta   90.00
_cell.angle_gamma   90.00
#
_symmetry.space_group_name_H-M   'P 1'
#
loop_
_entity.id
_entity.type
_entity.pdbx_description
1 polymer ?
#
loop_
_entity_poly.entity_id
_entity_poly.type
_entity_poly.pdbx_seq_one_letter_code
_entity_poly.pdbx_strand_id
1 'polypeptide(L)'
;MNFKNLSIKRRIVYTVEGFADRLFTPKYNPFYYLGTICAFLLVLIAISGLYLFFFYRTSSPYETMQSITVNQWYLGGIMRSIHRYASDGLIVFLILHLLREFLLGRYRHWRWVSWVSGNALLLTSILVGIIGYFLVWDERAQMIAIKTAHLLDDIPVFIEPPPRTFLSIATMSKMLFFVLLLAHVMISMLGMGILTGIHVSRNARPSVKPPKAIAVTVLVILILISLITPATNALPVSMTKVPVDVPFDWFYLFIYPLASILPKGMFWAVAVGGTIILFIAPWIGRPKRQPTAQISPEKCVGCEQCHKDCPYEAIKMVPRKDGRPYLFQAEVISGSCASCGTCVGACGSNAPSLPNRTMEQIEEEITKLLYLSRKENGRASIVGLVCEKSVNQREFIDIKNSSIKGMPNVSVVTFPCAGMINHSVIEHAIESGADGVFVAGCQTGECSFREGSKWAQARL
;
A
#
# COMPACT_ATOMS: atom_id res chain seq x y z
N MET A 1 16.45 -16.47 13.71
CA MET A 1 15.09 -16.08 14.09
C MET A 1 14.25 -17.33 14.25
N ASN A 2 13.71 -17.60 15.42
CA ASN A 2 12.90 -18.81 15.66
C ASN A 2 11.41 -18.48 15.37
N PHE A 3 10.94 -18.83 14.17
CA PHE A 3 9.61 -18.48 13.66
C PHE A 3 8.44 -19.27 14.25
N LYS A 4 8.69 -20.15 15.24
CA LYS A 4 7.67 -21.11 15.74
C LYS A 4 6.44 -20.44 16.40
N ASN A 5 6.58 -19.23 16.95
CA ASN A 5 5.50 -18.54 17.68
C ASN A 5 4.76 -17.43 16.87
N LEU A 6 5.12 -17.22 15.61
CA LEU A 6 4.42 -16.29 14.72
C LEU A 6 3.10 -16.89 14.22
N SER A 7 2.08 -16.05 14.02
CA SER A 7 0.92 -16.48 13.23
C SER A 7 1.42 -16.93 11.84
N ILE A 8 0.86 -18.02 11.31
CA ILE A 8 1.22 -18.59 10.00
C ILE A 8 1.31 -17.48 8.93
N LYS A 9 0.38 -16.53 8.94
CA LYS A 9 0.33 -15.41 7.99
C LYS A 9 1.61 -14.56 8.02
N ARG A 10 2.05 -14.14 9.18
CA ARG A 10 3.28 -13.34 9.35
C ARG A 10 4.54 -14.14 9.04
N ARG A 11 4.54 -15.42 9.39
CA ARG A 11 5.65 -16.32 9.10
C ARG A 11 5.92 -16.43 7.61
N ILE A 12 4.88 -16.57 6.78
CA ILE A 12 5.00 -16.60 5.33
C ILE A 12 5.69 -15.32 4.83
N VAL A 13 5.17 -14.15 5.22
CA VAL A 13 5.74 -12.86 4.77
C VAL A 13 7.21 -12.73 5.16
N TYR A 14 7.54 -12.96 6.44
CA TYR A 14 8.93 -12.81 6.91
C TYR A 14 9.89 -13.83 6.32
N THR A 15 9.41 -15.03 5.95
CA THR A 15 10.24 -16.01 5.24
C THR A 15 10.58 -15.54 3.83
N VAL A 16 9.58 -15.03 3.09
CA VAL A 16 9.77 -14.49 1.75
C VAL A 16 10.65 -13.23 1.78
N GLU A 17 10.35 -12.30 2.68
CA GLU A 17 11.16 -11.09 2.86
C GLU A 17 12.61 -11.41 3.26
N GLY A 18 12.81 -12.35 4.18
CA GLY A 18 14.15 -12.77 4.62
C GLY A 18 14.95 -13.49 3.53
N PHE A 19 14.28 -14.21 2.64
CA PHE A 19 14.92 -14.76 1.44
C PHE A 19 15.35 -13.63 0.48
N ALA A 20 14.45 -12.69 0.23
CA ALA A 20 14.75 -11.53 -0.63
C ALA A 20 15.84 -10.61 -0.04
N ASP A 21 15.93 -10.47 1.29
CA ASP A 21 17.01 -9.75 1.96
C ASP A 21 18.39 -10.34 1.71
N ARG A 22 18.47 -11.68 1.54
CA ARG A 22 19.73 -12.35 1.19
C ARG A 22 20.15 -12.09 -0.26
N LEU A 23 19.17 -11.92 -1.16
CA LEU A 23 19.43 -11.67 -2.59
C LEU A 23 19.71 -10.19 -2.88
N PHE A 24 18.93 -9.28 -2.31
CA PHE A 24 18.92 -7.87 -2.66
C PHE A 24 19.44 -6.94 -1.57
N THR A 25 19.84 -7.46 -0.42
CA THR A 25 20.05 -6.74 0.84
C THR A 25 18.75 -6.08 1.36
N PRO A 26 18.61 -5.81 2.67
CA PRO A 26 17.41 -5.17 3.23
C PRO A 26 17.10 -3.79 2.63
N LYS A 27 18.13 -3.06 2.19
CA LYS A 27 17.98 -1.72 1.60
C LYS A 27 17.27 -1.73 0.24
N TYR A 28 17.47 -2.79 -0.55
CA TYR A 28 16.96 -2.89 -1.93
C TYR A 28 15.97 -4.02 -2.13
N ASN A 29 15.48 -4.62 -1.05
CA ASN A 29 14.46 -5.67 -1.12
C ASN A 29 13.16 -5.13 -1.73
N PRO A 30 12.71 -5.62 -2.91
CA PRO A 30 11.55 -5.09 -3.61
C PRO A 30 10.24 -5.27 -2.82
N PHE A 31 10.15 -6.28 -1.94
CA PHE A 31 8.96 -6.49 -1.11
C PHE A 31 8.69 -5.32 -0.16
N TYR A 32 9.71 -4.60 0.26
CA TYR A 32 9.54 -3.38 1.06
C TYR A 32 9.04 -2.19 0.25
N TYR A 33 9.07 -2.25 -1.09
CA TYR A 33 8.79 -1.15 -2.00
C TYR A 33 7.63 -1.40 -2.96
N LEU A 34 6.83 -2.48 -2.77
CA LEU A 34 5.76 -2.90 -3.69
C LEU A 34 4.84 -1.73 -4.08
N GLY A 35 4.30 -0.98 -3.11
CA GLY A 35 3.42 0.15 -3.39
C GLY A 35 4.11 1.30 -4.15
N THR A 36 5.40 1.57 -3.90
CA THR A 36 6.14 2.61 -4.61
C THR A 36 6.54 2.16 -6.01
N ILE A 37 6.76 0.85 -6.23
CA ILE A 37 6.95 0.26 -7.56
C ILE A 37 5.65 0.38 -8.37
N CYS A 38 4.48 0.09 -7.78
CA CYS A 38 3.19 0.30 -8.43
C CYS A 38 3.01 1.76 -8.88
N ALA A 39 3.33 2.73 -8.02
CA ALA A 39 3.26 4.15 -8.37
C ALA A 39 4.22 4.51 -9.52
N PHE A 40 5.42 3.95 -9.54
CA PHE A 40 6.39 4.15 -10.62
C PHE A 40 5.91 3.54 -11.95
N LEU A 41 5.37 2.32 -11.91
CA LEU A 41 4.77 1.67 -13.08
C LEU A 41 3.60 2.47 -13.65
N LEU A 42 2.72 3.02 -12.80
CA LEU A 42 1.64 3.90 -13.24
C LEU A 42 2.15 5.13 -14.00
N VAL A 43 3.26 5.73 -13.55
CA VAL A 43 3.90 6.86 -14.26
C VAL A 43 4.41 6.41 -15.63
N LEU A 44 5.07 5.25 -15.72
CA LEU A 44 5.57 4.72 -16.99
C LEU A 44 4.42 4.39 -17.96
N ILE A 45 3.32 3.80 -17.46
CA ILE A 45 2.11 3.53 -18.23
C ILE A 45 1.47 4.83 -18.74
N ALA A 46 1.41 5.87 -17.90
CA ALA A 46 0.87 7.16 -18.30
C ALA A 46 1.72 7.82 -19.40
N ILE A 47 3.05 7.84 -19.26
CA ILE A 47 3.96 8.42 -20.26
C ILE A 47 3.86 7.66 -21.59
N SER A 48 3.95 6.34 -21.56
CA SER A 48 3.86 5.50 -22.75
C SER A 48 2.46 5.55 -23.38
N GLY A 49 1.41 5.58 -22.55
CA GLY A 49 0.02 5.73 -22.98
C GLY A 49 -0.25 7.08 -23.66
N LEU A 50 0.35 8.17 -23.16
CA LEU A 50 0.27 9.48 -23.80
C LEU A 50 0.89 9.47 -25.20
N TYR A 51 2.03 8.80 -25.35
CA TYR A 51 2.63 8.60 -26.68
C TYR A 51 1.66 7.86 -27.60
N LEU A 52 1.11 6.73 -27.16
CA LEU A 52 0.17 5.93 -27.97
C LEU A 52 -1.08 6.74 -28.34
N PHE A 53 -1.61 7.53 -27.41
CA PHE A 53 -2.79 8.38 -27.64
C PHE A 53 -2.61 9.34 -28.82
N PHE A 54 -1.44 9.96 -28.99
CA PHE A 54 -1.19 10.89 -30.09
C PHE A 54 -1.18 10.22 -31.46
N PHE A 55 -0.84 8.95 -31.53
CA PHE A 55 -0.74 8.21 -32.81
C PHE A 55 -1.95 7.31 -33.09
N TYR A 56 -2.80 7.05 -32.09
CA TYR A 56 -3.94 6.17 -32.23
C TYR A 56 -5.08 6.78 -33.04
N ARG A 57 -5.62 5.99 -34.00
CA ARG A 57 -6.75 6.40 -34.85
C ARG A 57 -7.92 5.44 -34.64
N THR A 58 -9.06 6.00 -34.20
CA THR A 58 -10.29 5.23 -33.93
C THR A 58 -10.97 4.68 -35.17
N SER A 59 -10.62 5.22 -36.36
CA SER A 59 -11.13 4.74 -37.65
C SER A 59 -10.46 3.46 -38.13
N SER A 60 -9.24 3.16 -37.69
CA SER A 60 -8.41 2.05 -38.12
C SER A 60 -7.54 1.54 -36.98
N PRO A 61 -8.14 0.94 -35.90
CA PRO A 61 -7.43 0.56 -34.68
C PRO A 61 -6.28 -0.43 -34.93
N TYR A 62 -6.57 -1.51 -35.65
CA TYR A 62 -5.59 -2.57 -35.92
C TYR A 62 -4.39 -2.06 -36.72
N GLU A 63 -4.65 -1.38 -37.84
CA GLU A 63 -3.63 -0.83 -38.72
C GLU A 63 -2.76 0.21 -38.02
N THR A 64 -3.39 1.03 -37.21
CA THR A 64 -2.67 2.04 -36.42
C THR A 64 -1.72 1.40 -35.44
N MET A 65 -2.18 0.41 -34.66
CA MET A 65 -1.34 -0.30 -33.71
C MET A 65 -0.23 -1.10 -34.40
N GLN A 66 -0.51 -1.67 -35.58
CA GLN A 66 0.47 -2.34 -36.41
C GLN A 66 1.53 -1.36 -36.89
N SER A 67 1.14 -0.19 -37.39
CA SER A 67 2.05 0.86 -37.86
C SER A 67 2.95 1.38 -36.73
N ILE A 68 2.39 1.64 -35.54
CA ILE A 68 3.18 2.05 -34.37
C ILE A 68 4.24 1.01 -34.03
N THR A 69 3.89 -0.28 -34.13
CA THR A 69 4.81 -1.36 -33.78
C THR A 69 5.90 -1.59 -34.81
N VAL A 70 5.55 -1.61 -36.10
CA VAL A 70 6.45 -2.00 -37.19
C VAL A 70 7.17 -0.80 -37.80
N ASN A 71 6.43 0.25 -38.17
CA ASN A 71 7.01 1.41 -38.85
C ASN A 71 7.74 2.35 -37.90
N GLN A 72 7.35 2.36 -36.63
CA GLN A 72 7.99 3.16 -35.57
C GLN A 72 8.71 2.25 -34.53
N TRP A 73 9.29 1.14 -34.99
CA TRP A 73 9.83 0.10 -34.11
C TRP A 73 10.80 0.64 -33.03
N TYR A 74 11.61 1.65 -33.38
CA TYR A 74 12.65 2.26 -32.54
C TYR A 74 12.10 3.09 -31.37
N LEU A 75 10.89 3.63 -31.47
CA LEU A 75 10.25 4.42 -30.41
C LEU A 75 8.83 3.93 -30.14
N GLY A 76 7.97 3.89 -31.16
CA GLY A 76 6.57 3.48 -31.02
C GLY A 76 6.42 2.05 -30.55
N GLY A 77 7.19 1.12 -31.12
CA GLY A 77 7.24 -0.28 -30.70
C GLY A 77 7.71 -0.44 -29.25
N ILE A 78 8.74 0.32 -28.83
CA ILE A 78 9.21 0.33 -27.46
C ILE A 78 8.16 0.92 -26.51
N MET A 79 7.57 2.08 -26.84
CA MET A 79 6.53 2.71 -26.02
C MET A 79 5.32 1.82 -25.85
N ARG A 80 4.87 1.16 -26.93
CA ARG A 80 3.80 0.18 -26.86
C ARG A 80 4.14 -1.00 -25.96
N SER A 81 5.35 -1.54 -26.09
CA SER A 81 5.81 -2.67 -25.28
C SER A 81 5.97 -2.29 -23.81
N ILE A 82 6.52 -1.11 -23.50
CA ILE A 82 6.59 -0.59 -22.13
C ILE A 82 5.17 -0.43 -21.56
N HIS A 83 4.23 0.14 -22.31
CA HIS A 83 2.83 0.30 -21.89
C HIS A 83 2.21 -1.05 -21.50
N ARG A 84 2.44 -2.05 -22.33
CA ARG A 84 1.95 -3.42 -22.14
C ARG A 84 2.60 -4.09 -20.93
N TYR A 85 3.92 -4.18 -20.90
CA TYR A 85 4.64 -4.91 -19.84
C TYR A 85 4.64 -4.21 -18.50
N ALA A 86 4.63 -2.88 -18.47
CA ALA A 86 4.42 -2.13 -17.23
C ALA A 86 3.01 -2.36 -16.66
N SER A 87 2.00 -2.51 -17.52
CA SER A 87 0.63 -2.85 -17.09
C SER A 87 0.56 -4.25 -16.48
N ASP A 88 1.21 -5.24 -17.11
CA ASP A 88 1.28 -6.61 -16.56
C ASP A 88 2.00 -6.62 -15.22
N GLY A 89 3.17 -5.94 -15.15
CA GLY A 89 3.91 -5.75 -13.93
C GLY A 89 3.07 -5.07 -12.84
N LEU A 90 2.28 -4.07 -13.19
CA LEU A 90 1.42 -3.37 -12.25
C LEU A 90 0.42 -4.33 -11.58
N ILE A 91 -0.25 -5.21 -12.33
CA ILE A 91 -1.18 -6.19 -11.76
C ILE A 91 -0.47 -7.13 -10.79
N VAL A 92 0.72 -7.65 -11.17
CA VAL A 92 1.52 -8.53 -10.29
C VAL A 92 1.89 -7.82 -8.99
N PHE A 93 2.44 -6.61 -9.09
CA PHE A 93 2.87 -5.87 -7.91
C PHE A 93 1.68 -5.39 -7.06
N LEU A 94 0.52 -5.05 -7.64
CA LEU A 94 -0.70 -4.72 -6.90
C LEU A 94 -1.21 -5.92 -6.10
N ILE A 95 -1.24 -7.10 -6.68
CA ILE A 95 -1.66 -8.33 -5.99
C ILE A 95 -0.68 -8.66 -4.86
N LEU A 96 0.63 -8.61 -5.10
CA LEU A 96 1.63 -8.84 -4.08
C LEU A 96 1.54 -7.81 -2.95
N HIS A 97 1.33 -6.54 -3.28
CA HIS A 97 1.14 -5.47 -2.31
C HIS A 97 -0.10 -5.70 -1.45
N LEU A 98 -1.24 -6.00 -2.07
CA LEU A 98 -2.49 -6.33 -1.39
C LEU A 98 -2.31 -7.52 -0.43
N LEU A 99 -1.72 -8.62 -0.91
CA LEU A 99 -1.48 -9.82 -0.11
C LEU A 99 -0.56 -9.52 1.08
N ARG A 100 0.52 -8.77 0.86
CA ARG A 100 1.44 -8.38 1.92
C ARG A 100 0.74 -7.57 3.01
N GLU A 101 -0.01 -6.54 2.65
CA GLU A 101 -0.73 -5.69 3.60
C GLU A 101 -1.83 -6.47 4.34
N PHE A 102 -2.50 -7.41 3.66
CA PHE A 102 -3.49 -8.31 4.25
C PHE A 102 -2.85 -9.27 5.28
N LEU A 103 -1.79 -9.97 4.89
CA LEU A 103 -1.12 -10.96 5.74
C LEU A 103 -0.48 -10.32 6.98
N LEU A 104 0.03 -9.10 6.86
CA LEU A 104 0.57 -8.31 7.97
C LEU A 104 -0.52 -7.65 8.83
N GLY A 105 -1.79 -7.70 8.41
CA GLY A 105 -2.92 -7.06 9.11
C GLY A 105 -2.91 -5.54 9.04
N ARG A 106 -2.22 -4.95 8.05
CA ARG A 106 -2.03 -3.51 7.88
C ARG A 106 -3.18 -2.80 7.18
N TYR A 107 -4.34 -3.42 7.05
CA TYR A 107 -5.55 -2.90 6.41
C TYR A 107 -6.60 -2.38 7.40
N ARG A 108 -6.33 -2.45 8.71
CA ARG A 108 -7.26 -2.13 9.78
C ARG A 108 -7.05 -0.72 10.34
N HIS A 109 -7.96 -0.28 11.24
CA HIS A 109 -7.91 1.00 11.94
C HIS A 109 -7.88 2.18 10.96
N TRP A 110 -7.00 3.14 11.17
CA TRP A 110 -6.86 4.35 10.37
C TRP A 110 -6.47 4.10 8.89
N ARG A 111 -6.03 2.88 8.54
CA ARG A 111 -5.65 2.48 7.17
C ARG A 111 -6.81 1.93 6.32
N TRP A 112 -8.03 1.87 6.84
CA TRP A 112 -9.17 1.36 6.07
C TRP A 112 -9.39 2.10 4.74
N VAL A 113 -9.13 3.41 4.70
CA VAL A 113 -9.23 4.22 3.48
C VAL A 113 -8.25 3.74 2.42
N SER A 114 -6.97 3.51 2.80
CA SER A 114 -5.96 2.97 1.87
C SER A 114 -6.32 1.57 1.40
N TRP A 115 -6.92 0.74 2.27
CA TRP A 115 -7.35 -0.60 1.88
C TRP A 115 -8.48 -0.56 0.86
N VAL A 116 -9.54 0.21 1.11
CA VAL A 116 -10.69 0.33 0.23
C VAL A 116 -10.28 0.93 -1.12
N SER A 117 -9.54 2.04 -1.11
CA SER A 117 -9.06 2.67 -2.34
C SER A 117 -8.05 1.81 -3.11
N GLY A 118 -7.23 1.00 -2.41
CA GLY A 118 -6.30 0.06 -3.03
C GLY A 118 -7.02 -1.09 -3.75
N ASN A 119 -8.09 -1.63 -3.16
CA ASN A 119 -8.94 -2.62 -3.84
C ASN A 119 -9.66 -1.99 -5.06
N ALA A 120 -10.14 -0.76 -4.93
CA ALA A 120 -10.72 -0.04 -6.06
C ALA A 120 -9.71 0.19 -7.19
N LEU A 121 -8.45 0.55 -6.85
CA LEU A 121 -7.35 0.68 -7.82
C LEU A 121 -7.08 -0.64 -8.56
N LEU A 122 -7.04 -1.77 -7.86
CA LEU A 122 -6.84 -3.09 -8.48
C LEU A 122 -7.96 -3.42 -9.47
N LEU A 123 -9.23 -3.27 -9.04
CA LEU A 123 -10.38 -3.53 -9.91
C LEU A 123 -10.41 -2.60 -11.12
N THR A 124 -10.14 -1.30 -10.92
CA THR A 124 -10.08 -0.32 -11.99
C THR A 124 -8.93 -0.64 -12.96
N SER A 125 -7.76 -1.09 -12.45
CA SER A 125 -6.63 -1.50 -13.30
C SER A 125 -6.99 -2.68 -14.19
N ILE A 126 -7.70 -3.68 -13.67
CA ILE A 126 -8.17 -4.83 -14.45
C ILE A 126 -9.14 -4.37 -15.54
N LEU A 127 -10.12 -3.54 -15.19
CA LEU A 127 -11.10 -3.00 -16.14
C LEU A 127 -10.43 -2.20 -17.26
N VAL A 128 -9.55 -1.27 -16.90
CA VAL A 128 -8.81 -0.43 -17.86
C VAL A 128 -7.93 -1.27 -18.77
N GLY A 129 -7.27 -2.31 -18.23
CA GLY A 129 -6.46 -3.23 -19.02
C GLY A 129 -7.29 -4.02 -20.05
N ILE A 130 -8.46 -4.51 -19.66
CA ILE A 130 -9.40 -5.19 -20.60
C ILE A 130 -9.84 -4.21 -21.71
N ILE A 131 -10.20 -2.96 -21.39
CA ILE A 131 -10.53 -1.94 -22.37
C ILE A 131 -9.33 -1.69 -23.30
N GLY A 132 -8.10 -1.68 -22.79
CA GLY A 132 -6.87 -1.54 -23.57
C GLY A 132 -6.69 -2.63 -24.63
N TYR A 133 -7.12 -3.86 -24.36
CA TYR A 133 -7.14 -4.94 -25.39
C TYR A 133 -8.14 -4.65 -26.49
N PHE A 134 -9.33 -4.18 -26.18
CA PHE A 134 -10.32 -3.79 -27.18
C PHE A 134 -9.78 -2.75 -28.15
N LEU A 135 -8.95 -1.82 -27.68
CA LEU A 135 -8.39 -0.78 -28.52
C LEU A 135 -7.39 -1.28 -29.56
N VAL A 136 -6.83 -2.46 -29.42
CA VAL A 136 -5.95 -3.08 -30.44
C VAL A 136 -6.76 -3.67 -31.59
N TRP A 137 -7.92 -4.22 -31.31
CA TRP A 137 -8.87 -4.86 -32.22
C TRP A 137 -8.27 -5.93 -33.11
N ASP A 138 -7.53 -6.85 -32.49
CA ASP A 138 -7.00 -8.07 -33.08
C ASP A 138 -7.86 -9.30 -32.69
N GLU A 139 -7.49 -10.52 -33.10
CA GLU A 139 -8.19 -11.75 -32.71
C GLU A 139 -8.29 -11.94 -31.19
N ARG A 140 -7.30 -11.44 -30.43
CA ARG A 140 -7.33 -11.47 -28.96
C ARG A 140 -8.44 -10.56 -28.42
N ALA A 141 -8.56 -9.35 -28.96
CA ALA A 141 -9.64 -8.45 -28.63
C ALA A 141 -11.02 -9.03 -28.97
N GLN A 142 -11.12 -9.70 -30.14
CA GLN A 142 -12.35 -10.39 -30.55
C GLN A 142 -12.72 -11.52 -29.56
N MET A 143 -11.77 -12.35 -29.17
CA MET A 143 -12.01 -13.40 -28.17
C MET A 143 -12.46 -12.80 -26.82
N ILE A 144 -11.81 -11.74 -26.37
CA ILE A 144 -12.17 -11.03 -25.12
C ILE A 144 -13.60 -10.49 -25.24
N ALA A 145 -13.96 -9.88 -26.38
CA ALA A 145 -15.29 -9.35 -26.62
C ALA A 145 -16.36 -10.45 -26.52
N ILE A 146 -16.15 -11.59 -27.19
CA ILE A 146 -17.06 -12.75 -27.16
C ILE A 146 -17.20 -13.29 -25.73
N LYS A 147 -16.07 -13.49 -25.03
CA LYS A 147 -16.07 -14.01 -23.65
C LYS A 147 -16.71 -13.05 -22.65
N THR A 148 -16.43 -11.74 -22.77
CA THR A 148 -17.07 -10.70 -21.92
C THR A 148 -18.58 -10.71 -22.15
N ALA A 149 -18.96 -10.84 -23.40
CA ALA A 149 -20.33 -10.93 -23.83
C ALA A 149 -21.06 -12.08 -23.11
N HIS A 150 -20.50 -13.30 -23.16
CA HIS A 150 -21.07 -14.45 -22.45
C HIS A 150 -21.13 -14.24 -20.93
N LEU A 151 -20.13 -13.58 -20.34
CA LEU A 151 -20.16 -13.23 -18.90
C LEU A 151 -21.30 -12.30 -18.52
N LEU A 152 -21.59 -11.33 -19.39
CA LEU A 152 -22.69 -10.40 -19.16
C LEU A 152 -24.06 -11.05 -19.34
N ASP A 153 -24.19 -12.06 -20.24
CA ASP A 153 -25.42 -12.83 -20.40
C ASP A 153 -25.80 -13.62 -19.16
N ASP A 154 -24.83 -13.96 -18.31
CA ASP A 154 -25.06 -14.67 -17.04
C ASP A 154 -25.63 -13.73 -15.94
N ILE A 155 -25.70 -12.42 -16.17
CA ILE A 155 -26.27 -11.45 -15.21
C ILE A 155 -27.79 -11.31 -15.45
N PRO A 156 -28.64 -11.68 -14.48
CA PRO A 156 -30.07 -11.73 -14.68
C PRO A 156 -30.77 -10.36 -14.79
N VAL A 157 -30.00 -9.27 -14.87
CA VAL A 157 -30.51 -7.90 -14.98
C VAL A 157 -30.79 -7.50 -16.44
N PHE A 158 -30.15 -8.17 -17.40
CA PHE A 158 -30.29 -7.88 -18.82
C PHE A 158 -31.40 -8.74 -19.43
N ILE A 159 -32.47 -8.13 -19.93
CA ILE A 159 -33.62 -8.78 -20.58
C ILE A 159 -33.23 -9.27 -21.99
N GLU A 160 -32.41 -8.49 -22.70
CA GLU A 160 -31.80 -8.88 -23.99
C GLU A 160 -30.26 -8.99 -23.81
N PRO A 161 -29.63 -10.01 -24.39
CA PRO A 161 -28.19 -10.18 -24.26
C PRO A 161 -27.44 -8.99 -24.87
N PRO A 162 -26.78 -8.10 -24.07
CA PRO A 162 -25.97 -6.99 -24.61
C PRO A 162 -24.98 -7.41 -25.69
N PRO A 163 -24.45 -8.66 -25.64
CA PRO A 163 -23.45 -9.15 -26.57
C PRO A 163 -23.90 -9.24 -28.01
N ARG A 164 -25.12 -9.63 -28.28
CA ARG A 164 -25.65 -9.74 -29.64
C ARG A 164 -25.73 -8.39 -30.33
N THR A 165 -25.93 -7.34 -29.54
CA THR A 165 -25.99 -5.96 -30.03
C THR A 165 -24.59 -5.39 -30.27
N PHE A 166 -23.58 -5.76 -29.48
CA PHE A 166 -22.24 -5.18 -29.54
C PHE A 166 -21.27 -5.89 -30.49
N LEU A 167 -21.54 -7.13 -30.91
CA LEU A 167 -20.63 -7.94 -31.74
C LEU A 167 -21.09 -8.03 -33.22
N SER A 168 -21.78 -7.05 -33.74
CA SER A 168 -22.13 -6.96 -35.15
C SER A 168 -21.21 -6.02 -35.91
N ILE A 169 -21.04 -6.23 -37.21
CA ILE A 169 -20.25 -5.35 -38.08
C ILE A 169 -20.76 -3.88 -38.01
N ALA A 170 -22.07 -3.70 -37.85
CA ALA A 170 -22.68 -2.39 -37.76
C ALA A 170 -22.32 -1.63 -36.49
N THR A 171 -22.08 -2.34 -35.38
CA THR A 171 -21.74 -1.73 -34.08
C THR A 171 -20.24 -1.51 -33.90
N MET A 172 -19.37 -2.22 -34.63
CA MET A 172 -17.92 -2.03 -34.65
C MET A 172 -17.54 -0.75 -35.46
N SER A 173 -18.01 0.38 -34.95
CA SER A 173 -17.85 1.69 -35.62
C SER A 173 -16.67 2.47 -34.98
N LYS A 174 -16.17 3.46 -35.75
CA LYS A 174 -15.20 4.43 -35.21
C LYS A 174 -15.69 5.12 -33.93
N MET A 175 -17.00 5.27 -33.76
CA MET A 175 -17.62 5.86 -32.58
C MET A 175 -17.47 4.97 -31.36
N LEU A 176 -17.61 3.64 -31.50
CA LEU A 176 -17.36 2.69 -30.42
C LEU A 176 -15.89 2.79 -29.94
N PHE A 177 -14.94 2.77 -30.88
CA PHE A 177 -13.51 2.90 -30.52
C PHE A 177 -13.18 4.26 -29.92
N PHE A 178 -13.87 5.33 -30.35
CA PHE A 178 -13.73 6.63 -29.68
C PHE A 178 -14.23 6.60 -28.24
N VAL A 179 -15.39 6.00 -27.97
CA VAL A 179 -15.93 5.86 -26.61
C VAL A 179 -15.02 4.98 -25.75
N LEU A 180 -14.51 3.85 -26.28
CA LEU A 180 -13.58 3.00 -25.58
C LEU A 180 -12.24 3.71 -25.28
N LEU A 181 -11.71 4.47 -26.23
CA LEU A 181 -10.51 5.29 -26.03
C LEU A 181 -10.73 6.34 -24.95
N LEU A 182 -11.84 7.06 -25.02
CA LEU A 182 -12.20 8.08 -24.03
C LEU A 182 -12.35 7.44 -22.64
N ALA A 183 -13.06 6.31 -22.53
CA ALA A 183 -13.20 5.58 -21.27
C ALA A 183 -11.84 5.11 -20.72
N HIS A 184 -10.98 4.52 -21.56
CA HIS A 184 -9.65 4.08 -21.20
C HIS A 184 -8.80 5.24 -20.64
N VAL A 185 -8.76 6.36 -21.34
CA VAL A 185 -7.96 7.54 -20.95
C VAL A 185 -8.54 8.22 -19.70
N MET A 186 -9.86 8.46 -19.66
CA MET A 186 -10.49 9.18 -18.54
C MET A 186 -10.46 8.37 -17.25
N ILE A 187 -10.76 7.07 -17.30
CA ILE A 187 -10.69 6.21 -16.12
C ILE A 187 -9.24 6.09 -15.64
N SER A 188 -8.26 5.97 -16.55
CA SER A 188 -6.85 5.89 -16.18
C SER A 188 -6.34 7.19 -15.57
N MET A 189 -6.54 8.33 -16.23
CA MET A 189 -5.93 9.60 -15.80
C MET A 189 -6.68 10.21 -14.61
N LEU A 190 -8.00 10.33 -14.69
CA LEU A 190 -8.79 10.94 -13.62
C LEU A 190 -9.17 9.93 -12.53
N GLY A 191 -9.76 8.78 -12.91
CA GLY A 191 -10.25 7.79 -11.95
C GLY A 191 -9.11 7.22 -11.11
N MET A 192 -8.07 6.66 -11.74
CA MET A 192 -6.94 6.11 -11.00
C MET A 192 -6.09 7.20 -10.34
N GLY A 193 -6.00 8.41 -10.92
CA GLY A 193 -5.31 9.55 -10.31
C GLY A 193 -5.96 9.96 -8.98
N ILE A 194 -7.28 10.15 -8.96
CA ILE A 194 -8.04 10.46 -7.75
C ILE A 194 -7.93 9.33 -6.71
N LEU A 195 -8.13 8.07 -7.13
CA LEU A 195 -8.01 6.91 -6.24
C LEU A 195 -6.60 6.79 -5.64
N THR A 196 -5.55 7.05 -6.44
CA THR A 196 -4.17 7.07 -5.95
C THR A 196 -3.95 8.17 -4.92
N GLY A 197 -4.47 9.39 -5.15
CA GLY A 197 -4.42 10.48 -4.19
C GLY A 197 -5.08 10.11 -2.86
N ILE A 198 -6.28 9.52 -2.91
CA ILE A 198 -6.98 9.01 -1.72
C ILE A 198 -6.17 7.89 -1.05
N HIS A 199 -5.62 6.96 -1.82
CA HIS A 199 -4.84 5.82 -1.32
C HIS A 199 -3.61 6.28 -0.54
N VAL A 200 -2.84 7.22 -1.07
CA VAL A 200 -1.61 7.70 -0.43
C VAL A 200 -1.87 8.64 0.75
N SER A 201 -3.07 9.21 0.88
CA SER A 201 -3.41 10.10 2.00
C SER A 201 -3.22 9.46 3.38
N ARG A 202 -3.39 8.14 3.47
CA ARG A 202 -3.21 7.33 4.68
C ARG A 202 -2.03 6.36 4.58
N ASN A 203 -1.07 6.65 3.71
CA ASN A 203 0.10 5.82 3.50
C ASN A 203 1.00 5.80 4.75
N ALA A 204 1.65 4.66 5.00
CA ALA A 204 2.68 4.53 6.04
C ALA A 204 4.03 5.14 5.63
N ARG A 205 4.30 5.26 4.33
CA ARG A 205 5.57 5.82 3.83
C ARG A 205 5.44 7.30 3.52
N PRO A 206 6.45 8.11 3.86
CA PRO A 206 6.49 9.54 3.52
C PRO A 206 6.72 9.78 2.02
N SER A 207 7.37 8.84 1.33
CA SER A 207 7.67 8.94 -0.10
C SER A 207 6.92 7.91 -0.93
N VAL A 208 6.32 8.36 -2.02
CA VAL A 208 5.66 7.50 -3.04
C VAL A 208 6.67 7.02 -4.08
N LYS A 209 7.88 7.60 -4.10
CA LYS A 209 8.94 7.25 -5.06
C LYS A 209 9.75 6.06 -4.55
N PRO A 210 10.05 5.05 -5.38
CA PRO A 210 10.96 3.98 -5.01
C PRO A 210 12.41 4.50 -4.95
N PRO A 211 13.33 3.79 -4.29
CA PRO A 211 14.77 4.06 -4.38
C PRO A 211 15.24 4.13 -5.82
N LYS A 212 16.15 5.05 -6.13
CA LYS A 212 16.66 5.25 -7.50
C LYS A 212 17.14 3.94 -8.16
N ALA A 213 17.87 3.11 -7.42
CA ALA A 213 18.34 1.82 -7.94
C ALA A 213 17.19 0.90 -8.36
N ILE A 214 16.13 0.77 -7.56
CA ILE A 214 14.94 -0.03 -7.90
C ILE A 214 14.24 0.55 -9.14
N ALA A 215 14.04 1.87 -9.19
CA ALA A 215 13.41 2.52 -10.34
C ALA A 215 14.18 2.28 -11.64
N VAL A 216 15.51 2.45 -11.61
CA VAL A 216 16.38 2.21 -12.76
C VAL A 216 16.34 0.73 -13.16
N THR A 217 16.44 -0.20 -12.21
CA THR A 217 16.36 -1.64 -12.50
C THR A 217 15.04 -2.01 -13.16
N VAL A 218 13.90 -1.55 -12.65
CA VAL A 218 12.58 -1.80 -13.26
C VAL A 218 12.51 -1.24 -14.68
N LEU A 219 12.98 -0.01 -14.89
CA LEU A 219 13.00 0.62 -16.21
C LEU A 219 13.88 -0.15 -17.20
N VAL A 220 15.10 -0.54 -16.78
CA VAL A 220 16.04 -1.31 -17.62
C VAL A 220 15.43 -2.67 -18.00
N ILE A 221 14.81 -3.38 -17.04
CA ILE A 221 14.13 -4.65 -17.31
C ILE A 221 13.01 -4.45 -18.34
N LEU A 222 12.18 -3.43 -18.18
CA LEU A 222 11.10 -3.14 -19.14
C LEU A 222 11.62 -2.81 -20.53
N ILE A 223 12.70 -2.03 -20.64
CA ILE A 223 13.34 -1.72 -21.94
C ILE A 223 13.92 -3.01 -22.56
N LEU A 224 14.64 -3.82 -21.80
CA LEU A 224 15.23 -5.07 -22.30
C LEU A 224 14.15 -6.05 -22.79
N ILE A 225 13.10 -6.25 -22.02
CA ILE A 225 11.97 -7.10 -22.45
C ILE A 225 11.32 -6.51 -23.70
N SER A 226 11.14 -5.18 -23.77
CA SER A 226 10.55 -4.52 -24.94
C SER A 226 11.38 -4.69 -26.21
N LEU A 227 12.69 -4.81 -26.08
CA LEU A 227 13.61 -5.05 -27.22
C LEU A 227 13.68 -6.53 -27.64
N ILE A 228 13.66 -7.45 -26.65
CA ILE A 228 13.79 -8.90 -26.92
C ILE A 228 12.47 -9.51 -27.39
N THR A 229 11.36 -9.10 -26.76
CA THR A 229 10.01 -9.61 -27.05
C THR A 229 9.04 -8.44 -27.22
N PRO A 230 9.08 -7.71 -28.34
CA PRO A 230 8.20 -6.57 -28.55
C PRO A 230 6.72 -7.00 -28.54
N ALA A 231 5.85 -6.13 -28.00
CA ALA A 231 4.42 -6.36 -28.01
C ALA A 231 3.88 -6.21 -29.45
N THR A 232 3.39 -7.30 -30.01
CA THR A 232 2.85 -7.36 -31.38
C THR A 232 1.35 -7.58 -31.39
N ASN A 233 0.68 -7.26 -32.53
CA ASN A 233 -0.70 -7.66 -32.75
C ASN A 233 -0.79 -9.17 -32.97
N ALA A 234 -1.92 -9.76 -32.57
CA ALA A 234 -2.35 -11.04 -33.14
C ALA A 234 -2.87 -10.82 -34.57
N LEU A 235 -3.45 -11.84 -35.18
CA LEU A 235 -4.05 -11.71 -36.52
C LEU A 235 -5.21 -10.69 -36.51
N PRO A 236 -5.53 -10.07 -37.64
CA PRO A 236 -6.65 -9.14 -37.73
C PRO A 236 -7.99 -9.87 -37.47
N VAL A 237 -8.93 -9.15 -36.88
CA VAL A 237 -10.28 -9.66 -36.59
C VAL A 237 -10.94 -10.21 -37.85
N SER A 238 -11.57 -11.38 -37.74
CA SER A 238 -12.47 -11.92 -38.73
C SER A 238 -13.85 -12.15 -38.11
N MET A 239 -14.83 -11.35 -38.52
CA MET A 239 -16.20 -11.48 -38.01
C MET A 239 -16.91 -12.78 -38.47
N THR A 240 -16.32 -13.50 -39.40
CA THR A 240 -16.84 -14.80 -39.91
C THR A 240 -16.25 -16.01 -39.16
N LYS A 241 -15.23 -15.83 -38.34
CA LYS A 241 -14.56 -16.89 -37.60
C LYS A 241 -14.48 -16.58 -36.12
N VAL A 242 -14.70 -17.56 -35.27
CA VAL A 242 -14.44 -17.47 -33.84
C VAL A 242 -12.98 -17.82 -33.59
N PRO A 243 -12.17 -16.95 -32.98
CA PRO A 243 -10.79 -17.28 -32.62
C PRO A 243 -10.72 -18.49 -31.70
N VAL A 244 -9.87 -19.46 -31.99
CA VAL A 244 -9.72 -20.71 -31.20
C VAL A 244 -8.38 -20.71 -30.45
N ASP A 245 -7.28 -20.42 -31.14
CA ASP A 245 -5.92 -20.48 -30.63
C ASP A 245 -5.33 -19.06 -30.53
N VAL A 246 -5.69 -18.37 -29.46
CA VAL A 246 -5.16 -17.02 -29.20
C VAL A 246 -4.18 -17.07 -28.05
N PRO A 247 -2.96 -16.47 -28.16
CA PRO A 247 -2.00 -16.38 -27.06
C PRO A 247 -2.65 -15.76 -25.82
N PHE A 248 -2.65 -16.52 -24.73
CA PHE A 248 -3.39 -16.16 -23.52
C PHE A 248 -2.54 -15.29 -22.59
N ASP A 249 -3.14 -14.21 -22.12
CA ASP A 249 -2.55 -13.35 -21.09
C ASP A 249 -3.15 -13.67 -19.72
N TRP A 250 -2.35 -14.29 -18.87
CA TRP A 250 -2.75 -14.66 -17.51
C TRP A 250 -2.91 -13.48 -16.55
N PHE A 251 -2.35 -12.31 -16.83
CA PHE A 251 -2.38 -11.17 -15.93
C PHE A 251 -3.75 -10.47 -15.90
N TYR A 252 -4.36 -10.28 -17.06
CA TYR A 252 -5.67 -9.63 -17.17
C TYR A 252 -6.79 -10.60 -17.52
N LEU A 253 -6.49 -11.62 -18.32
CA LEU A 253 -7.50 -12.49 -18.91
C LEU A 253 -7.82 -13.74 -18.07
N PHE A 254 -7.17 -13.91 -16.90
CA PHE A 254 -7.41 -15.04 -15.99
C PHE A 254 -8.88 -15.22 -15.58
N ILE A 255 -9.67 -14.13 -15.65
CA ILE A 255 -11.08 -14.14 -15.32
C ILE A 255 -11.89 -15.02 -16.29
N TYR A 256 -11.49 -15.11 -17.56
CA TYR A 256 -12.26 -15.87 -18.57
C TYR A 256 -12.14 -17.39 -18.43
N PRO A 257 -10.95 -17.98 -18.27
CA PRO A 257 -10.86 -19.41 -17.92
C PRO A 257 -11.54 -19.74 -16.60
N LEU A 258 -11.39 -18.88 -15.59
CA LEU A 258 -12.07 -19.06 -14.29
C LEU A 258 -13.60 -19.11 -14.48
N ALA A 259 -14.14 -18.20 -15.27
CA ALA A 259 -15.56 -18.17 -15.59
C ALA A 259 -16.03 -19.41 -16.40
N SER A 260 -15.19 -19.96 -17.27
CA SER A 260 -15.55 -21.14 -18.05
C SER A 260 -15.57 -22.46 -17.26
N ILE A 261 -14.85 -22.51 -16.13
CA ILE A 261 -14.81 -23.67 -15.22
C ILE A 261 -15.98 -23.65 -14.23
N LEU A 262 -16.46 -22.45 -13.86
CA LEU A 262 -17.51 -22.28 -12.86
C LEU A 262 -18.92 -22.44 -13.49
N PRO A 263 -19.90 -23.01 -12.74
CA PRO A 263 -21.28 -23.01 -13.18
C PRO A 263 -21.81 -21.58 -13.44
N LYS A 264 -22.81 -21.47 -14.34
CA LYS A 264 -23.46 -20.19 -14.63
C LYS A 264 -23.89 -19.45 -13.37
N GLY A 265 -23.63 -18.17 -13.32
CA GLY A 265 -23.89 -17.29 -12.16
C GLY A 265 -22.96 -17.47 -10.97
N MET A 266 -22.27 -18.60 -10.82
CA MET A 266 -21.33 -18.82 -9.71
C MET A 266 -20.10 -17.93 -9.83
N PHE A 267 -19.63 -17.67 -11.04
CA PHE A 267 -18.54 -16.71 -11.28
C PHE A 267 -18.88 -15.33 -10.69
N TRP A 268 -20.08 -14.81 -10.97
CA TRP A 268 -20.50 -13.51 -10.45
C TRP A 268 -20.70 -13.52 -8.94
N ALA A 269 -21.25 -14.62 -8.38
CA ALA A 269 -21.38 -14.77 -6.94
C ALA A 269 -20.01 -14.74 -6.24
N VAL A 270 -19.01 -15.42 -6.79
CA VAL A 270 -17.64 -15.41 -6.27
C VAL A 270 -16.97 -14.06 -6.47
N ALA A 271 -17.08 -13.47 -7.66
CA ALA A 271 -16.47 -12.18 -7.98
C ALA A 271 -17.05 -11.04 -7.12
N VAL A 272 -18.37 -10.94 -7.08
CA VAL A 272 -19.06 -9.89 -6.29
C VAL A 272 -18.91 -10.16 -4.79
N GLY A 273 -19.17 -11.40 -4.34
CA GLY A 273 -19.05 -11.78 -2.92
C GLY A 273 -17.62 -11.61 -2.41
N GLY A 274 -16.62 -12.05 -3.19
CA GLY A 274 -15.20 -11.86 -2.87
C GLY A 274 -14.82 -10.37 -2.80
N THR A 275 -15.30 -9.58 -3.74
CA THR A 275 -15.10 -8.11 -3.75
C THR A 275 -15.72 -7.48 -2.49
N ILE A 276 -16.97 -7.80 -2.16
CA ILE A 276 -17.62 -7.30 -0.94
C ILE A 276 -16.81 -7.68 0.30
N ILE A 277 -16.39 -8.93 0.43
CA ILE A 277 -15.57 -9.39 1.56
C ILE A 277 -14.26 -8.60 1.64
N LEU A 278 -13.57 -8.38 0.53
CA LEU A 278 -12.35 -7.58 0.50
C LEU A 278 -12.59 -6.14 0.95
N PHE A 279 -13.68 -5.52 0.49
CA PHE A 279 -14.00 -4.15 0.88
C PHE A 279 -14.38 -4.03 2.36
N ILE A 280 -15.15 -4.96 2.92
CA ILE A 280 -15.57 -4.94 4.33
C ILE A 280 -14.52 -5.50 5.30
N ALA A 281 -13.46 -6.13 4.81
CA ALA A 281 -12.40 -6.76 5.63
C ALA A 281 -11.84 -5.87 6.76
N PRO A 282 -11.64 -4.54 6.60
CA PRO A 282 -11.17 -3.69 7.68
C PRO A 282 -12.07 -3.68 8.92
N TRP A 283 -13.36 -3.97 8.76
CA TRP A 283 -14.37 -3.92 9.82
C TRP A 283 -14.67 -5.27 10.44
N ILE A 284 -14.24 -6.38 9.82
CA ILE A 284 -14.44 -7.73 10.36
C ILE A 284 -13.48 -7.96 11.52
N GLY A 285 -13.98 -8.34 12.70
CA GLY A 285 -13.19 -8.66 13.89
C GLY A 285 -12.34 -7.48 14.40
N ARG A 286 -12.92 -6.28 14.43
CA ARG A 286 -12.24 -5.05 14.90
C ARG A 286 -11.72 -5.19 16.32
N PRO A 287 -10.42 -4.99 16.57
CA PRO A 287 -9.95 -4.60 17.89
C PRO A 287 -10.50 -3.21 18.24
N LYS A 288 -10.74 -2.94 19.55
CA LYS A 288 -11.20 -1.63 20.02
C LYS A 288 -10.35 -0.50 19.42
N ARG A 289 -11.01 0.58 18.97
CA ARG A 289 -10.34 1.75 18.41
C ARG A 289 -9.41 2.33 19.49
N GLN A 290 -8.15 2.53 19.13
CA GLN A 290 -7.21 3.23 20.02
C GLN A 290 -7.65 4.69 20.15
N PRO A 291 -7.68 5.24 21.37
CA PRO A 291 -8.05 6.64 21.56
C PRO A 291 -7.05 7.57 20.87
N THR A 292 -7.56 8.67 20.33
CA THR A 292 -6.74 9.70 19.72
C THR A 292 -5.92 10.46 20.77
N ALA A 293 -4.81 11.05 20.36
CA ALA A 293 -4.05 11.94 21.24
C ALA A 293 -4.95 13.06 21.77
N GLN A 294 -4.71 13.47 23.00
CA GLN A 294 -5.35 14.59 23.65
C GLN A 294 -4.29 15.63 24.00
N ILE A 295 -4.64 16.92 23.92
CA ILE A 295 -3.73 18.01 24.24
C ILE A 295 -4.30 18.77 25.44
N SER A 296 -3.51 18.86 26.52
CA SER A 296 -3.84 19.73 27.63
C SER A 296 -3.58 21.20 27.24
N PRO A 297 -4.61 22.05 27.16
CA PRO A 297 -4.41 23.46 26.90
C PRO A 297 -3.53 24.13 27.98
N GLU A 298 -3.60 23.63 29.21
CA GLU A 298 -2.85 24.15 30.36
C GLU A 298 -1.35 23.95 30.22
N LYS A 299 -0.89 22.84 29.65
CA LYS A 299 0.53 22.55 29.44
C LYS A 299 1.03 23.08 28.08
N CYS A 300 0.14 23.44 27.14
CA CYS A 300 0.51 23.85 25.80
C CYS A 300 1.09 25.27 25.77
N VAL A 301 2.31 25.43 25.28
CA VAL A 301 3.01 26.71 25.11
C VAL A 301 2.96 27.27 23.68
N GLY A 302 2.22 26.61 22.77
CA GLY A 302 2.05 27.07 21.39
C GLY A 302 3.29 27.00 20.49
N CYS A 303 4.30 26.18 20.81
CA CYS A 303 5.57 26.07 20.08
C CYS A 303 5.49 25.39 18.69
N GLU A 304 4.33 24.86 18.29
CA GLU A 304 4.06 24.20 17.01
C GLU A 304 4.82 22.90 16.73
N GLN A 305 5.72 22.44 17.59
CA GLN A 305 6.56 21.28 17.32
C GLN A 305 5.73 20.00 17.06
N CYS A 306 4.70 19.77 17.87
CA CYS A 306 3.79 18.62 17.67
C CYS A 306 2.99 18.69 16.36
N HIS A 307 2.69 19.91 15.86
CA HIS A 307 2.08 20.12 14.56
C HIS A 307 3.06 19.78 13.41
N LYS A 308 4.29 20.29 13.48
CA LYS A 308 5.34 20.07 12.47
C LYS A 308 5.78 18.61 12.38
N ASP A 309 5.87 17.93 13.52
CA ASP A 309 6.32 16.53 13.58
C ASP A 309 5.19 15.51 13.31
N CYS A 310 3.93 15.96 13.21
CA CYS A 310 2.82 15.06 12.95
C CYS A 310 2.81 14.57 11.50
N PRO A 311 3.14 13.30 11.22
CA PRO A 311 3.25 12.81 9.83
C PRO A 311 1.89 12.66 9.13
N TYR A 312 0.78 12.94 9.84
CA TYR A 312 -0.59 12.84 9.34
C TYR A 312 -1.32 14.17 9.32
N GLU A 313 -0.63 15.27 9.62
CA GLU A 313 -1.25 16.60 9.72
C GLU A 313 -2.49 16.59 10.62
N ALA A 314 -2.45 15.74 11.66
CA ALA A 314 -3.57 15.54 12.58
C ALA A 314 -3.61 16.56 13.72
N ILE A 315 -2.72 17.54 13.71
CA ILE A 315 -2.67 18.61 14.71
C ILE A 315 -2.74 19.95 13.98
N LYS A 316 -3.68 20.79 14.34
CA LYS A 316 -3.80 22.18 13.88
C LYS A 316 -3.49 23.14 15.02
N MET A 317 -2.97 24.31 14.69
CA MET A 317 -2.79 25.41 15.62
C MET A 317 -4.03 26.31 15.56
N VAL A 318 -4.63 26.58 16.71
CA VAL A 318 -5.82 27.45 16.82
C VAL A 318 -5.51 28.59 17.76
N PRO A 319 -6.12 29.79 17.56
CA PRO A 319 -5.98 30.90 18.49
C PRO A 319 -6.45 30.54 19.90
N ARG A 320 -5.72 30.91 20.92
CA ARG A 320 -6.10 30.69 22.31
C ARG A 320 -7.20 31.66 22.75
N LYS A 321 -8.03 31.17 23.65
CA LYS A 321 -9.14 31.96 24.24
C LYS A 321 -9.10 31.98 25.79
N ASP A 322 -8.05 31.42 26.39
CA ASP A 322 -7.93 31.18 27.83
C ASP A 322 -7.08 32.21 28.57
N GLY A 323 -6.72 33.32 27.92
CA GLY A 323 -6.00 34.43 28.54
C GLY A 323 -4.51 34.19 28.85
N ARG A 324 -3.94 33.05 28.46
CA ARG A 324 -2.51 32.75 28.65
C ARG A 324 -1.63 33.53 27.67
N PRO A 325 -0.32 33.73 27.94
CA PRO A 325 0.56 34.61 27.17
C PRO A 325 0.99 34.06 25.80
N TYR A 326 0.39 32.95 25.35
CA TYR A 326 0.70 32.34 24.06
C TYR A 326 -0.44 32.60 23.07
N LEU A 327 -0.12 32.93 21.82
CA LEU A 327 -1.10 33.26 20.77
C LEU A 327 -1.91 32.07 20.30
N PHE A 328 -1.28 30.89 20.23
CA PHE A 328 -1.88 29.68 19.68
C PHE A 328 -1.80 28.49 20.65
N GLN A 329 -2.70 27.56 20.47
CA GLN A 329 -2.66 26.23 21.07
C GLN A 329 -2.88 25.16 20.04
N ALA A 330 -2.34 23.97 20.31
CA ALA A 330 -2.53 22.80 19.43
C ALA A 330 -3.88 22.13 19.70
N GLU A 331 -4.55 21.67 18.65
CA GLU A 331 -5.79 20.91 18.70
C GLU A 331 -5.71 19.67 17.79
N VAL A 332 -6.20 18.51 18.26
CA VAL A 332 -6.14 17.24 17.50
C VAL A 332 -7.35 17.10 16.59
N ILE A 333 -7.08 16.83 15.30
CA ILE A 333 -8.09 16.42 14.33
C ILE A 333 -8.29 14.91 14.47
N SER A 334 -9.28 14.50 15.23
CA SER A 334 -9.52 13.09 15.61
C SER A 334 -9.64 12.14 14.42
N GLY A 335 -10.22 12.61 13.29
CA GLY A 335 -10.36 11.82 12.06
C GLY A 335 -9.02 11.50 11.37
N SER A 336 -8.00 12.34 11.56
CA SER A 336 -6.66 12.19 10.97
C SER A 336 -5.66 11.51 11.91
N CYS A 337 -5.96 11.49 13.23
CA CYS A 337 -5.02 10.96 14.22
C CYS A 337 -4.86 9.44 14.11
N ALA A 338 -3.62 8.98 13.96
CA ALA A 338 -3.24 7.57 13.90
C ALA A 338 -2.90 6.96 15.28
N SER A 339 -3.00 7.73 16.36
CA SER A 339 -2.66 7.29 17.74
C SER A 339 -1.22 6.78 17.88
N CYS A 340 -0.27 7.36 17.16
CA CYS A 340 1.12 6.92 17.14
C CYS A 340 1.96 7.47 18.29
N GLY A 341 1.55 8.61 18.89
CA GLY A 341 2.29 9.27 19.99
C GLY A 341 3.48 10.11 19.55
N THR A 342 3.75 10.30 18.25
CA THR A 342 4.87 11.16 17.78
C THR A 342 4.79 12.59 18.35
N CYS A 343 3.58 13.12 18.49
CA CYS A 343 3.35 14.44 19.11
C CYS A 343 3.72 14.48 20.60
N VAL A 344 3.58 13.34 21.31
CA VAL A 344 3.99 13.22 22.71
C VAL A 344 5.50 13.34 22.82
N GLY A 345 6.22 12.54 22.02
CA GLY A 345 7.68 12.60 21.97
C GLY A 345 8.26 13.92 21.44
N ALA A 346 7.44 14.74 20.73
CA ALA A 346 7.85 16.05 20.21
C ALA A 346 7.72 17.20 21.22
N CYS A 347 6.99 16.98 22.32
CA CYS A 347 6.57 18.06 23.19
C CYS A 347 7.40 18.13 24.48
N GLY A 348 8.21 19.18 24.65
CA GLY A 348 8.97 19.41 25.88
C GLY A 348 8.12 19.81 27.10
N SER A 349 6.87 20.29 26.89
CA SER A 349 5.97 20.64 27.98
C SER A 349 4.96 19.55 28.35
N ASN A 350 5.06 18.36 27.76
CA ASN A 350 4.16 17.22 27.98
C ASN A 350 2.66 17.57 27.81
N ALA A 351 2.32 18.49 26.89
CA ALA A 351 0.95 18.87 26.62
C ALA A 351 0.14 17.80 25.86
N PRO A 352 0.68 17.13 24.81
CA PRO A 352 0.02 15.99 24.19
C PRO A 352 0.17 14.71 25.02
N SER A 353 -0.89 13.91 25.09
CA SER A 353 -0.87 12.60 25.73
C SER A 353 -1.68 11.58 24.93
N LEU A 354 -1.36 10.30 25.08
CA LEU A 354 -2.23 9.20 24.68
C LEU A 354 -2.95 8.68 25.93
N PRO A 355 -4.30 8.70 25.98
CA PRO A 355 -5.05 8.37 27.21
C PRO A 355 -4.74 7.01 27.82
N ASN A 356 -4.35 6.03 27.00
CA ASN A 356 -4.00 4.68 27.47
C ASN A 356 -2.50 4.49 27.69
N ARG A 357 -1.67 5.51 27.48
CA ARG A 357 -0.21 5.44 27.57
C ARG A 357 0.35 6.85 27.78
N THR A 358 0.15 7.42 28.98
CA THR A 358 0.68 8.75 29.34
C THR A 358 2.17 8.65 29.68
N MET A 359 2.85 9.80 29.70
CA MET A 359 4.27 9.84 30.08
C MET A 359 4.46 9.45 31.55
N GLU A 360 3.58 9.89 32.42
CA GLU A 360 3.58 9.56 33.83
C GLU A 360 3.45 8.04 34.07
N GLN A 361 2.56 7.38 33.32
CA GLN A 361 2.42 5.90 33.37
C GLN A 361 3.68 5.16 32.89
N ILE A 362 4.38 5.71 31.89
CA ILE A 362 5.62 5.15 31.36
C ILE A 362 6.74 5.29 32.39
N GLU A 363 6.90 6.45 33.00
CA GLU A 363 7.89 6.74 34.03
C GLU A 363 7.68 5.86 35.27
N GLU A 364 6.43 5.72 35.71
CA GLU A 364 6.07 4.80 36.82
C GLU A 364 6.40 3.34 36.48
N GLU A 365 6.10 2.90 35.25
CA GLU A 365 6.41 1.55 34.78
C GLU A 365 7.92 1.30 34.77
N ILE A 366 8.73 2.24 34.27
CA ILE A 366 10.20 2.17 34.27
C ILE A 366 10.74 2.01 35.70
N THR A 367 10.32 2.90 36.60
CA THR A 367 10.75 2.89 37.99
C THR A 367 10.43 1.56 38.68
N LYS A 368 9.20 1.06 38.46
CA LYS A 368 8.77 -0.24 39.03
C LYS A 368 9.58 -1.40 38.47
N LEU A 369 9.83 -1.46 37.18
CA LEU A 369 10.58 -2.52 36.54
C LEU A 369 12.04 -2.54 37.01
N LEU A 370 12.68 -1.38 37.17
CA LEU A 370 14.03 -1.26 37.71
C LEU A 370 14.12 -1.72 39.17
N TYR A 371 13.14 -1.33 39.99
CA TYR A 371 13.08 -1.79 41.38
C TYR A 371 13.01 -3.32 41.49
N LEU A 372 12.17 -3.96 40.66
CA LEU A 372 12.02 -5.42 40.61
C LEU A 372 13.29 -6.09 40.10
N SER A 373 13.89 -5.58 39.02
CA SER A 373 15.11 -6.13 38.43
C SER A 373 16.30 -6.09 39.38
N ARG A 374 16.48 -5.02 40.15
CA ARG A 374 17.55 -4.90 41.15
C ARG A 374 17.40 -5.87 42.29
N LYS A 375 16.17 -6.09 42.74
CA LYS A 375 15.87 -6.96 43.86
C LYS A 375 16.19 -8.44 43.56
N GLU A 376 16.02 -8.85 42.30
CA GLU A 376 16.11 -10.26 41.93
C GLU A 376 17.51 -10.71 41.45
N ASN A 377 18.32 -9.83 40.84
CA ASN A 377 19.39 -10.30 39.96
C ASN A 377 20.83 -9.86 40.31
N GLY A 378 21.08 -8.83 41.10
CA GLY A 378 22.42 -8.31 41.39
C GLY A 378 23.32 -8.02 40.17
N ARG A 379 22.72 -7.98 38.96
CA ARG A 379 23.35 -7.71 37.67
C ARG A 379 22.98 -6.32 37.19
N ALA A 380 23.73 -5.81 36.22
CA ALA A 380 23.41 -4.54 35.54
C ALA A 380 21.95 -4.53 35.03
N SER A 381 21.19 -3.49 35.40
CA SER A 381 19.79 -3.31 35.04
C SER A 381 19.68 -2.50 33.75
N ILE A 382 19.23 -3.09 32.67
CA ILE A 382 19.11 -2.46 31.37
C ILE A 382 17.62 -2.24 31.04
N VAL A 383 17.27 -1.08 30.49
CA VAL A 383 15.92 -0.77 30.03
C VAL A 383 15.86 -0.67 28.50
N GLY A 384 15.04 -1.50 27.90
CA GLY A 384 14.74 -1.45 26.47
C GLY A 384 13.44 -0.68 26.19
N LEU A 385 13.53 0.44 25.48
CA LEU A 385 12.40 1.22 24.99
C LEU A 385 12.03 0.74 23.59
N VAL A 386 10.95 -0.04 23.46
CA VAL A 386 10.69 -0.84 22.26
C VAL A 386 9.40 -0.44 21.57
N CYS A 387 9.47 -0.17 20.27
CA CYS A 387 8.26 0.04 19.46
C CYS A 387 7.47 -1.26 19.31
N GLU A 388 6.18 -1.26 19.63
CA GLU A 388 5.27 -2.40 19.48
C GLU A 388 5.22 -2.99 18.07
N LYS A 389 5.59 -2.21 17.05
CA LYS A 389 5.56 -2.60 15.64
C LYS A 389 6.89 -3.12 15.13
N SER A 390 8.00 -2.88 15.86
CA SER A 390 9.35 -3.25 15.43
C SER A 390 9.72 -4.68 15.76
N VAL A 391 9.16 -5.24 16.82
CA VAL A 391 9.50 -6.58 17.33
C VAL A 391 8.25 -7.42 17.49
N ASN A 392 8.40 -8.72 17.33
CA ASN A 392 7.37 -9.65 17.73
C ASN A 392 7.47 -9.86 19.25
N GLN A 393 6.68 -9.07 19.99
CA GLN A 393 6.70 -9.07 21.46
C GLN A 393 6.57 -10.48 22.05
N ARG A 394 5.70 -11.33 21.50
CA ARG A 394 5.49 -12.70 22.01
C ARG A 394 6.70 -13.62 21.83
N GLU A 395 7.57 -13.31 20.91
CA GLU A 395 8.76 -14.11 20.63
C GLU A 395 9.92 -13.72 21.52
N PHE A 396 10.16 -12.43 21.71
CA PHE A 396 11.34 -11.89 22.38
C PHE A 396 11.08 -11.43 23.81
N ILE A 397 9.84 -11.05 24.12
CA ILE A 397 9.49 -10.48 25.41
C ILE A 397 8.76 -11.53 26.26
N ASP A 398 9.20 -11.71 27.49
CA ASP A 398 8.41 -12.34 28.52
C ASP A 398 7.39 -11.33 29.04
N ILE A 399 6.14 -11.48 28.59
CA ILE A 399 5.05 -10.53 28.89
C ILE A 399 4.72 -10.49 30.39
N LYS A 400 4.98 -11.58 31.13
CA LYS A 400 4.71 -11.65 32.58
C LYS A 400 5.67 -10.77 33.36
N ASN A 401 6.95 -10.83 33.00
CA ASN A 401 8.04 -10.15 33.71
C ASN A 401 8.49 -8.87 33.02
N SER A 402 7.87 -8.49 31.86
CA SER A 402 8.28 -7.35 31.03
C SER A 402 9.78 -7.33 30.76
N SER A 403 10.39 -8.49 30.48
CA SER A 403 11.83 -8.65 30.26
C SER A 403 12.10 -9.36 28.93
N ILE A 404 13.35 -9.33 28.47
CA ILE A 404 13.76 -10.15 27.32
C ILE A 404 13.90 -11.61 27.77
N LYS A 405 13.33 -12.53 27.01
CA LYS A 405 13.43 -13.98 27.28
C LYS A 405 14.90 -14.42 27.33
N GLY A 406 15.28 -15.03 28.42
CA GLY A 406 16.67 -15.45 28.69
C GLY A 406 17.59 -14.34 29.21
N MET A 407 17.09 -13.11 29.36
CA MET A 407 17.82 -11.96 29.89
C MET A 407 16.96 -11.22 30.94
N PRO A 408 16.78 -11.76 32.16
CA PRO A 408 15.86 -11.17 33.14
C PRO A 408 16.31 -9.79 33.66
N ASN A 409 17.57 -9.44 33.48
CA ASN A 409 18.13 -8.13 33.83
C ASN A 409 17.85 -7.05 32.75
N VAL A 410 17.20 -7.40 31.62
CA VAL A 410 16.82 -6.47 30.56
C VAL A 410 15.31 -6.28 30.60
N SER A 411 14.87 -5.22 31.26
CA SER A 411 13.46 -4.81 31.32
C SER A 411 13.03 -4.14 30.01
N VAL A 412 11.79 -4.37 29.58
CA VAL A 412 11.27 -3.83 28.31
C VAL A 412 10.01 -3.03 28.55
N VAL A 413 10.04 -1.78 28.12
CA VAL A 413 8.89 -0.88 28.08
C VAL A 413 8.46 -0.67 26.63
N THR A 414 7.19 -0.94 26.33
CA THR A 414 6.69 -0.87 24.94
C THR A 414 5.99 0.44 24.66
N PHE A 415 6.18 0.95 23.43
CA PHE A 415 5.58 2.17 22.90
C PHE A 415 4.78 1.88 21.66
N PRO A 416 3.64 2.55 21.43
CA PRO A 416 2.88 2.43 20.17
C PRO A 416 3.76 2.71 18.94
N CYS A 417 4.67 3.67 19.05
CA CYS A 417 5.68 4.00 18.04
C CYS A 417 6.95 4.53 18.71
N ALA A 418 8.12 4.24 18.16
CA ALA A 418 9.39 4.79 18.62
C ALA A 418 9.41 6.33 18.62
N GLY A 419 8.65 6.98 17.71
CA GLY A 419 8.50 8.43 17.68
C GLY A 419 7.82 9.05 18.92
N MET A 420 7.29 8.24 19.82
CA MET A 420 6.79 8.70 21.12
C MET A 420 7.91 8.83 22.17
N ILE A 421 9.05 8.19 21.94
CA ILE A 421 10.19 8.21 22.85
C ILE A 421 10.90 9.57 22.69
N ASN A 422 11.16 10.22 23.80
CA ASN A 422 11.95 11.45 23.88
C ASN A 422 13.13 11.26 24.86
N HIS A 423 14.04 12.22 24.93
CA HIS A 423 15.20 12.17 25.80
C HIS A 423 14.83 12.09 27.28
N SER A 424 13.73 12.75 27.72
CA SER A 424 13.33 12.75 29.13
C SER A 424 13.01 11.34 29.67
N VAL A 425 12.49 10.43 28.82
CA VAL A 425 12.27 9.03 29.22
C VAL A 425 13.57 8.31 29.46
N ILE A 426 14.62 8.59 28.68
CA ILE A 426 15.94 8.00 28.85
C ILE A 426 16.60 8.54 30.11
N GLU A 427 16.54 9.86 30.32
CA GLU A 427 17.04 10.51 31.53
C GLU A 427 16.36 9.93 32.76
N HIS A 428 15.03 9.85 32.77
CA HIS A 428 14.28 9.24 33.87
C HIS A 428 14.69 7.80 34.15
N ALA A 429 14.94 6.98 33.11
CA ALA A 429 15.39 5.62 33.29
C ALA A 429 16.78 5.55 33.95
N ILE A 430 17.72 6.40 33.53
CA ILE A 430 19.07 6.47 34.11
C ILE A 430 19.01 7.00 35.57
N GLU A 431 18.26 8.07 35.82
CA GLU A 431 18.07 8.64 37.18
C GLU A 431 17.38 7.65 38.12
N SER A 432 16.44 6.86 37.59
CA SER A 432 15.80 5.78 38.34
C SER A 432 16.74 4.58 38.57
N GLY A 433 17.94 4.61 38.00
CA GLY A 433 19.04 3.70 38.23
C GLY A 433 19.17 2.57 37.22
N ALA A 434 18.84 2.79 35.96
CA ALA A 434 19.25 1.91 34.90
C ALA A 434 20.76 2.08 34.63
N ASP A 435 21.47 0.97 34.48
CA ASP A 435 22.89 0.94 34.08
C ASP A 435 23.05 1.18 32.56
N GLY A 436 21.97 1.00 31.79
CA GLY A 436 21.95 1.24 30.37
C GLY A 436 20.53 1.29 29.81
N VAL A 437 20.36 2.06 28.72
CA VAL A 437 19.10 2.17 27.98
C VAL A 437 19.36 1.91 26.50
N PHE A 438 18.49 1.16 25.85
CA PHE A 438 18.50 1.04 24.39
C PHE A 438 17.12 1.30 23.80
N VAL A 439 17.08 1.77 22.54
CA VAL A 439 15.86 2.01 21.81
C VAL A 439 15.75 1.08 20.61
N ALA A 440 14.62 0.38 20.48
CA ALA A 440 14.33 -0.47 19.33
C ALA A 440 13.15 0.07 18.54
N GLY A 441 13.43 0.63 17.39
CA GLY A 441 12.45 1.15 16.42
C GLY A 441 12.24 0.24 15.21
N CYS A 442 11.30 0.59 14.34
CA CYS A 442 11.13 -0.09 13.06
C CYS A 442 12.33 0.19 12.15
N GLN A 443 12.66 -0.78 11.28
CA GLN A 443 13.70 -0.62 10.26
C GLN A 443 13.42 0.63 9.39
N THR A 444 14.48 1.28 8.94
CA THR A 444 14.40 2.45 8.06
C THR A 444 13.56 2.13 6.82
N GLY A 445 12.53 2.93 6.57
CA GLY A 445 11.58 2.73 5.48
C GLY A 445 10.42 1.77 5.77
N GLU A 446 10.42 1.02 6.87
CA GLU A 446 9.34 0.11 7.30
C GLU A 446 8.53 0.62 8.51
N CYS A 447 8.69 1.89 8.86
CA CYS A 447 7.96 2.47 9.98
C CYS A 447 6.44 2.37 9.76
N SER A 448 5.73 1.74 10.71
CA SER A 448 4.28 1.58 10.64
C SER A 448 3.51 2.91 10.69
N PHE A 449 4.16 3.98 11.16
CA PHE A 449 3.60 5.31 11.32
C PHE A 449 4.43 6.38 10.58
N ARG A 450 4.85 6.08 9.35
CA ARG A 450 5.63 6.95 8.45
C ARG A 450 7.05 7.28 8.96
N GLU A 451 7.17 8.10 9.97
CA GLU A 451 8.41 8.77 10.37
C GLU A 451 8.83 8.52 11.81
N GLY A 452 8.11 7.66 12.56
CA GLY A 452 8.40 7.47 13.98
C GLY A 452 9.83 7.08 14.30
N SER A 453 10.45 6.17 13.52
CA SER A 453 11.86 5.79 13.71
C SER A 453 12.83 6.93 13.35
N LYS A 454 12.49 7.74 12.34
CA LYS A 454 13.26 8.94 11.97
C LYS A 454 13.27 9.96 13.11
N TRP A 455 12.08 10.24 13.68
CA TRP A 455 11.98 11.17 14.80
C TRP A 455 12.64 10.64 16.06
N ALA A 456 12.51 9.34 16.35
CA ALA A 456 13.25 8.74 17.47
C ALA A 456 14.76 8.95 17.29
N GLN A 457 15.30 8.63 16.12
CA GLN A 457 16.73 8.80 15.84
C GLN A 457 17.20 10.27 15.87
N ALA A 458 16.34 11.22 15.49
CA ALA A 458 16.68 12.64 15.47
C ALA A 458 16.63 13.30 16.86
N ARG A 459 15.88 12.70 17.82
CA ARG A 459 15.69 13.22 19.18
C ARG A 459 16.59 12.56 20.22
N LEU A 460 17.20 11.42 19.89
CA LEU A 460 18.10 10.64 20.72
C LEU A 460 19.54 10.75 20.24
#